data_df7c3de4bf2ad03bc72128975e25a3db
#
_entry.id   df7c3de4bf2ad03bc72128975e25a3db
#
_cell.length_a   1.000
_cell.length_b   1.000
_cell.length_c   1.000
_cell.angle_alpha   90.00
_cell.angle_beta   90.00
_cell.angle_gamma   90.00
#
_symmetry.space_group_name_H-M   'P 1'
#
loop_
_entity.id
_entity.type
_entity.pdbx_description
1 polymer ?
#
loop_
_entity_poly.entity_id
_entity_poly.type
_entity_poly.pdbx_seq_one_letter_code
_entity_poly.pdbx_strand_id
1 'polypeptide(L)'
;MKKLIMTLIVFLCTTSVYSQITAIHFNAAWNEPNKAEWVGELTDCEITYVDITASPKLQQKYNVVVVPTIIVLKDGEEIKRWQADLSFKIIATRKDIQNEIDEIIMSDF
;
A
#
# COMPACT_ATOMS: atom_id res chain seq x y z
N MET A 1 -26.72 6.79 32.69
CA MET A 1 -25.29 6.55 32.63
C MET A 1 -24.96 5.30 31.86
N LYS A 2 -25.51 4.15 32.20
CA LYS A 2 -25.24 2.92 31.45
C LYS A 2 -25.65 2.98 29.99
N LYS A 3 -26.71 3.72 29.68
CA LYS A 3 -27.21 3.87 28.32
C LYS A 3 -26.26 4.63 27.42
N LEU A 4 -25.53 5.60 27.96
CA LEU A 4 -24.57 6.37 27.20
C LEU A 4 -23.39 5.51 26.76
N ILE A 5 -22.94 4.61 27.62
CA ILE A 5 -21.82 3.72 27.31
C ILE A 5 -22.18 2.78 26.17
N MET A 6 -23.40 2.23 26.20
CA MET A 6 -23.87 1.34 25.15
C MET A 6 -23.97 2.03 23.79
N THR A 7 -24.43 3.28 23.79
CA THR A 7 -24.52 4.07 22.57
C THR A 7 -23.14 4.27 21.95
N LEU A 8 -22.14 4.51 22.77
CA LEU A 8 -20.76 4.68 22.30
C LEU A 8 -20.23 3.41 21.65
N ILE A 9 -20.50 2.26 22.24
CA ILE A 9 -20.06 0.97 21.70
C ILE A 9 -20.64 0.73 20.31
N VAL A 10 -21.92 1.01 20.13
CA VAL A 10 -22.59 0.85 18.84
C VAL A 10 -21.97 1.76 17.80
N PHE A 11 -21.65 2.98 18.17
CA PHE A 11 -21.01 3.92 17.26
C PHE A 11 -19.64 3.40 16.78
N LEU A 12 -18.83 2.86 17.66
CA LEU A 12 -17.54 2.30 17.30
C LEU A 12 -17.64 1.12 16.33
N CYS A 13 -18.67 0.30 16.46
CA CYS A 13 -18.88 -0.84 15.57
C CYS A 13 -19.16 -0.43 14.13
N THR A 14 -19.72 0.77 13.90
CA THR A 14 -20.06 1.22 12.56
C THR A 14 -18.87 1.70 11.75
N THR A 15 -17.70 1.87 12.36
CA THR A 15 -16.51 2.41 11.67
C THR A 15 -15.67 1.36 10.95
N SER A 16 -16.01 0.07 11.06
CA SER A 16 -15.17 -1.01 10.53
C SER A 16 -15.70 -1.64 9.24
N VAL A 17 -16.54 -0.94 8.50
CA VAL A 17 -17.27 -1.51 7.35
C VAL A 17 -16.42 -1.53 6.08
N TYR A 18 -15.43 -0.65 5.95
CA TYR A 18 -14.69 -0.48 4.70
C TYR A 18 -13.35 -1.18 4.73
N SER A 19 -13.03 -1.89 3.65
CA SER A 19 -11.71 -2.45 3.43
C SER A 19 -10.69 -1.34 3.28
N GLN A 20 -9.51 -1.54 3.84
CA GLN A 20 -8.43 -0.59 3.74
C GLN A 20 -7.40 -1.05 2.72
N ILE A 21 -7.15 -0.23 1.72
CA ILE A 21 -6.18 -0.50 0.67
C ILE A 21 -4.96 0.38 0.91
N THR A 22 -3.78 -0.22 0.86
CA THR A 22 -2.52 0.48 1.03
C THR A 22 -1.59 0.15 -0.12
N ALA A 23 -0.97 1.16 -0.70
CA ALA A 23 0.11 1.00 -1.67
C ALA A 23 1.41 1.38 -0.97
N ILE A 24 2.35 0.43 -0.87
CA ILE A 24 3.64 0.67 -0.25
C ILE A 24 4.70 0.74 -1.33
N HIS A 25 5.43 1.84 -1.38
CA HIS A 25 6.55 2.05 -2.29
C HIS A 25 7.85 1.83 -1.52
N PHE A 26 8.55 0.75 -1.86
CA PHE A 26 9.86 0.44 -1.29
C PHE A 26 10.95 0.90 -2.24
N ASN A 27 11.90 1.65 -1.73
CA ASN A 27 13.07 2.06 -2.49
C ASN A 27 14.26 2.15 -1.54
N ALA A 28 15.41 2.49 -2.07
CA ALA A 28 16.62 2.74 -1.28
C ALA A 28 17.11 4.15 -1.58
N ALA A 29 17.75 4.77 -0.60
CA ALA A 29 18.25 6.13 -0.77
C ALA A 29 19.20 6.26 -1.98
N TRP A 30 20.05 5.25 -2.22
CA TRP A 30 20.96 5.23 -3.36
C TRP A 30 20.24 5.11 -4.71
N ASN A 31 18.97 4.72 -4.72
CA ASN A 31 18.17 4.56 -5.95
C ASN A 31 17.09 5.64 -6.08
N GLU A 32 17.22 6.74 -5.35
CA GLU A 32 16.24 7.84 -5.34
C GLU A 32 15.89 8.34 -6.76
N PRO A 33 16.84 8.49 -7.69
CA PRO A 33 16.50 8.96 -9.04
C PRO A 33 15.53 8.06 -9.80
N ASN A 34 15.40 6.80 -9.41
CA ASN A 34 14.52 5.83 -10.07
C ASN A 34 13.22 5.57 -9.30
N LYS A 35 12.90 6.38 -8.30
CA LYS A 35 11.65 6.20 -7.56
C LYS A 35 10.46 6.41 -8.49
N ALA A 36 9.37 5.73 -8.19
CA ALA A 36 8.12 5.89 -8.92
C ALA A 36 7.38 7.11 -8.37
N GLU A 37 7.68 8.30 -8.91
CA GLU A 37 7.12 9.55 -8.42
C GLU A 37 5.59 9.60 -8.51
N TRP A 38 5.03 8.95 -9.51
CA TRP A 38 3.60 8.92 -9.74
C TRP A 38 2.81 8.12 -8.69
N VAL A 39 3.49 7.41 -7.79
CA VAL A 39 2.80 6.69 -6.71
C VAL A 39 1.98 7.66 -5.87
N GLY A 40 2.45 8.88 -5.68
CA GLY A 40 1.71 9.90 -4.96
C GLY A 40 0.39 10.31 -5.63
N GLU A 41 0.19 9.95 -6.89
CA GLU A 41 -1.02 10.27 -7.64
C GLU A 41 -2.08 9.17 -7.57
N LEU A 42 -1.77 8.02 -6.94
CA LEU A 42 -2.76 6.96 -6.76
C LEU A 42 -3.90 7.44 -5.86
N THR A 43 -5.12 7.01 -6.19
CA THR A 43 -6.32 7.39 -5.44
C THR A 43 -6.99 6.18 -4.83
N ASP A 44 -7.85 6.43 -3.82
CA ASP A 44 -8.64 5.40 -3.14
C ASP A 44 -7.80 4.39 -2.38
N CYS A 45 -6.64 4.82 -1.92
CA CYS A 45 -5.73 4.00 -1.12
C CYS A 45 -4.87 4.90 -0.23
N GLU A 46 -4.31 4.30 0.81
CA GLU A 46 -3.24 4.95 1.57
C GLU A 46 -1.92 4.69 0.85
N ILE A 47 -1.01 5.65 0.93
CA ILE A 47 0.30 5.55 0.29
C ILE A 47 1.36 5.63 1.37
N THR A 48 2.25 4.65 1.39
CA THR A 48 3.36 4.59 2.34
C THR A 48 4.67 4.45 1.58
N TYR A 49 5.67 5.23 1.96
CA TYR A 49 7.01 5.16 1.39
C TYR A 49 7.95 4.55 2.41
N VAL A 50 8.73 3.56 1.97
CA VAL A 50 9.71 2.88 2.84
C VAL A 50 11.08 2.93 2.17
N ASP A 51 12.07 3.42 2.91
CA ASP A 51 13.48 3.32 2.53
C ASP A 51 14.02 2.05 3.20
N ILE A 52 14.35 1.05 2.41
CA ILE A 52 14.79 -0.25 2.94
C ILE A 52 16.12 -0.15 3.69
N THR A 53 16.93 0.87 3.40
CA THR A 53 18.19 1.08 4.12
C THR A 53 17.96 1.61 5.52
N ALA A 54 16.88 2.37 5.71
CA ALA A 54 16.50 2.88 7.03
C ALA A 54 15.58 1.92 7.78
N SER A 55 14.90 1.02 7.07
CA SER A 55 13.92 0.10 7.67
C SER A 55 14.15 -1.34 7.20
N PRO A 56 15.27 -1.96 7.59
CA PRO A 56 15.57 -3.32 7.15
C PRO A 56 14.55 -4.36 7.65
N LYS A 57 13.88 -4.09 8.76
CA LYS A 57 12.85 -5.00 9.27
C LYS A 57 11.64 -5.06 8.33
N LEU A 58 11.26 -3.94 7.76
CA LEU A 58 10.16 -3.90 6.80
C LEU A 58 10.55 -4.57 5.49
N GLN A 59 11.79 -4.42 5.07
CA GLN A 59 12.32 -5.13 3.92
C GLN A 59 12.18 -6.65 4.10
N GLN A 60 12.52 -7.16 5.26
CA GLN A 60 12.42 -8.58 5.57
C GLN A 60 10.95 -9.02 5.67
N LYS A 61 10.13 -8.23 6.35
CA LYS A 61 8.72 -8.57 6.54
C LYS A 61 7.99 -8.76 5.22
N TYR A 62 8.26 -7.90 4.25
CA TYR A 62 7.61 -7.97 2.94
C TYR A 62 8.45 -8.66 1.88
N ASN A 63 9.59 -9.21 2.29
CA ASN A 63 10.48 -9.97 1.40
C ASN A 63 10.84 -9.17 0.13
N VAL A 64 11.27 -7.94 0.31
CA VAL A 64 11.64 -7.06 -0.80
C VAL A 64 13.08 -7.36 -1.21
N VAL A 65 13.26 -7.84 -2.44
CA VAL A 65 14.59 -8.25 -2.94
C VAL A 65 15.17 -7.29 -3.98
N VAL A 66 14.34 -6.48 -4.60
CA VAL A 66 14.77 -5.46 -5.58
C VAL A 66 14.04 -4.16 -5.28
N VAL A 67 14.60 -3.05 -5.73
CA VAL A 67 13.98 -1.72 -5.57
C VAL A 67 14.00 -0.97 -6.91
N PRO A 68 12.95 -0.17 -7.18
CA PRO A 68 11.75 -0.05 -6.37
C PRO A 68 10.84 -1.28 -6.46
N THR A 69 10.07 -1.50 -5.41
CA THR A 69 9.00 -2.49 -5.38
C THR A 69 7.75 -1.79 -4.84
N ILE A 70 6.62 -2.01 -5.51
CA ILE A 70 5.35 -1.47 -5.05
C ILE A 70 4.45 -2.64 -4.70
N ILE A 71 3.88 -2.63 -3.49
CA ILE A 71 2.99 -3.68 -3.01
C ILE A 71 1.64 -3.06 -2.70
N VAL A 72 0.58 -3.65 -3.23
CA VAL A 72 -0.79 -3.27 -2.88
C VAL A 72 -1.32 -4.28 -1.89
N LEU A 73 -1.76 -3.78 -0.74
CA LEU A 73 -2.33 -4.57 0.35
C LEU A 73 -3.81 -4.25 0.50
N LYS A 74 -4.57 -5.25 0.89
CA LYS A 74 -5.96 -5.08 1.31
C LYS A 74 -6.08 -5.61 2.73
N ASP A 75 -6.44 -4.75 3.67
CA ASP A 75 -6.55 -5.12 5.09
C ASP A 75 -5.28 -5.79 5.62
N GLY A 76 -4.13 -5.30 5.19
CA GLY A 76 -2.83 -5.81 5.61
C GLY A 76 -2.33 -7.03 4.85
N GLU A 77 -3.11 -7.55 3.92
CA GLU A 77 -2.76 -8.74 3.15
C GLU A 77 -2.31 -8.36 1.73
N GLU A 78 -1.18 -8.89 1.30
CA GLU A 78 -0.65 -8.59 -0.02
C GLU A 78 -1.55 -9.16 -1.11
N ILE A 79 -1.99 -8.28 -2.03
CA ILE A 79 -2.80 -8.67 -3.17
C ILE A 79 -1.91 -8.81 -4.40
N LYS A 80 -1.03 -7.83 -4.66
CA LYS A 80 -0.16 -7.84 -5.82
C LYS A 80 1.05 -6.97 -5.58
N ARG A 81 2.15 -7.30 -6.26
CA ARG A 81 3.35 -6.48 -6.24
C ARG A 81 3.92 -6.30 -7.63
N TRP A 82 4.61 -5.21 -7.82
CA TRP A 82 5.36 -4.89 -9.04
C TRP A 82 6.79 -4.62 -8.63
N GLN A 83 7.72 -5.29 -9.29
CA GLN A 83 9.14 -5.21 -8.94
C GLN A 83 9.94 -4.60 -10.08
N ALA A 84 11.03 -3.93 -9.72
CA ALA A 84 11.95 -3.36 -10.69
C ALA A 84 12.62 -4.45 -11.52
N ASP A 85 13.11 -4.03 -12.68
CA ASP A 85 13.98 -4.87 -13.51
C ASP A 85 15.43 -4.80 -13.01
N LEU A 86 16.36 -5.38 -13.75
CA LEU A 86 17.77 -5.40 -13.38
C LEU A 86 18.45 -4.02 -13.42
N SER A 87 17.80 -3.03 -14.01
CA SER A 87 18.30 -1.65 -14.03
C SER A 87 17.78 -0.82 -12.85
N PHE A 88 17.08 -1.44 -11.92
CA PHE A 88 16.49 -0.79 -10.75
C PHE A 88 15.42 0.23 -11.12
N LYS A 89 14.70 -0.03 -12.20
CA LYS A 89 13.59 0.81 -12.66
C LYS A 89 12.33 -0.03 -12.75
N ILE A 90 11.22 0.54 -12.28
CA ILE A 90 9.94 -0.15 -12.35
C ILE A 90 9.29 0.12 -13.71
N ILE A 91 8.80 -0.93 -14.35
CA ILE A 91 8.16 -0.84 -15.66
C ILE A 91 6.68 -0.53 -15.52
N ALA A 92 6.06 -0.98 -14.44
CA ALA A 92 4.65 -0.71 -14.19
C ALA A 92 4.37 0.78 -14.18
N THR A 93 3.18 1.14 -14.64
CA THR A 93 2.74 2.54 -14.69
C THR A 93 1.72 2.82 -13.59
N ARG A 94 1.46 4.11 -13.34
CA ARG A 94 0.40 4.51 -12.41
C ARG A 94 -0.94 3.85 -12.80
N LYS A 95 -1.22 3.78 -14.09
CA LYS A 95 -2.47 3.19 -14.59
C LYS A 95 -2.56 1.70 -14.25
N ASP A 96 -1.46 0.95 -14.36
CA ASP A 96 -1.45 -0.46 -14.04
C ASP A 96 -1.83 -0.70 -12.58
N ILE A 97 -1.26 0.10 -11.67
CA ILE A 97 -1.50 -0.06 -10.25
C ILE A 97 -2.87 0.48 -9.86
N GLN A 98 -3.28 1.61 -10.45
CA GLN A 98 -4.60 2.16 -10.18
C GLN A 98 -5.70 1.19 -10.63
N ASN A 99 -5.52 0.54 -11.76
CA ASN A 99 -6.49 -0.46 -12.23
C ASN A 99 -6.64 -1.61 -11.24
N GLU A 100 -5.55 -2.06 -10.64
CA GLU A 100 -5.60 -3.13 -9.63
C GLU A 100 -6.35 -2.66 -8.38
N ILE A 101 -6.10 -1.44 -7.94
CA ILE A 101 -6.81 -0.85 -6.79
C ILE A 101 -8.31 -0.77 -7.11
N ASP A 102 -8.66 -0.31 -8.30
CA ASP A 102 -10.05 -0.18 -8.71
C ASP A 102 -10.76 -1.54 -8.77
N GLU A 103 -10.05 -2.57 -9.24
CA GLU A 103 -10.60 -3.93 -9.26
C GLU A 103 -10.87 -4.47 -7.86
N ILE A 104 -9.98 -4.18 -6.91
CA ILE A 104 -10.18 -4.58 -5.52
C ILE A 104 -11.44 -3.92 -4.96
N ILE A 105 -11.62 -2.63 -5.22
CA ILE A 105 -12.77 -1.88 -4.76
C ILE A 105 -14.05 -2.45 -5.36
N MET A 106 -14.04 -2.73 -6.66
CA MET A 106 -15.21 -3.27 -7.36
C MET A 106 -15.59 -4.66 -6.85
N SER A 107 -14.61 -5.46 -6.46
CA SER A 107 -14.88 -6.81 -5.96
C SER A 107 -15.55 -6.82 -4.58
N ASP A 108 -15.52 -5.70 -3.87
CA ASP A 108 -16.15 -5.57 -2.54
C ASP A 108 -17.65 -5.21 -2.61
N PHE A 109 -18.16 -4.96 -3.80
CA PHE A 109 -19.57 -4.58 -3.97
C PHE A 109 -20.42 -5.71 -4.50
#